data_094a8c4adb4aeffdfb42a5a2178e4e0b
#
_entry.id   094a8c4adb4aeffdfb42a5a2178e4e0b
#
_cell.length_a   1.000
_cell.length_b   1.000
_cell.length_c   1.000
_cell.angle_alpha   90.00
_cell.angle_beta   90.00
_cell.angle_gamma   90.00
#
_symmetry.space_group_name_H-M   'P 1'
#
loop_
_entity.id
_entity.type
_entity.pdbx_description
1 polymer ?
#
loop_
_entity_poly.entity_id
_entity_poly.type
_entity_poly.pdbx_seq_one_letter_code
_entity_poly.pdbx_strand_id
1 'polypeptide(L)'
;MRRGIIVSCVTLGVGLAMVGQATAQSLTMLGGWAENNVNAYWPGAQFKKNLEAASSGKASVKISGPEAVPPFEQLQPVSAGAFDLIYTHPTYHQKGLASVAEIIPFGLERWRSSGVWDYIDKFYQKTHNVKLLALVALGTEGYHCYLKQPLSAQGDWSGRKLRGVANQHAVIKALGGVPVVMPMGDVYTSIEKGVVDGGCAPANVMLATKHHEVAKYRVEPRFGLLVSMIGINLDRWNKLPKEQQDMLIKVGMQTERETAKFGDDVLASENKKLSDLGVQVQTLPEEKGKLIQSLFRSANWDLASQCCGDAGKEVRAIARKGGLAD
;
A
#
# COMPACT_ATOMS: atom_id res chain seq x y z
N MET A 1 -18.63 57.56 71.84
CA MET A 1 -18.52 57.58 70.40
C MET A 1 -17.40 56.60 69.96
N ARG A 2 -17.74 55.38 69.53
CA ARG A 2 -16.76 54.40 69.00
C ARG A 2 -17.10 54.17 67.55
N ARG A 3 -16.17 54.53 66.63
CA ARG A 3 -16.25 54.30 65.20
C ARG A 3 -15.77 52.89 64.93
N GLY A 4 -16.64 52.05 64.40
CA GLY A 4 -16.25 50.72 63.85
C GLY A 4 -15.71 50.87 62.44
N ILE A 5 -14.55 50.24 62.17
CA ILE A 5 -13.93 50.14 60.90
C ILE A 5 -14.37 48.80 60.29
N ILE A 6 -15.08 48.86 59.17
CA ILE A 6 -15.43 47.67 58.36
C ILE A 6 -14.27 47.39 57.39
N VAL A 7 -13.60 46.25 57.59
CA VAL A 7 -12.58 45.76 56.64
C VAL A 7 -13.27 44.81 55.63
N SER A 8 -13.40 45.23 54.37
CA SER A 8 -13.86 44.38 53.28
C SER A 8 -12.70 43.50 52.75
N CYS A 9 -12.78 42.23 53.02
CA CYS A 9 -11.89 41.24 52.35
C CYS A 9 -12.40 40.98 50.93
N VAL A 10 -11.62 41.43 49.94
CA VAL A 10 -11.79 41.05 48.53
C VAL A 10 -11.03 39.74 48.31
N THR A 11 -11.73 38.63 48.19
CA THR A 11 -11.15 37.33 47.78
C THR A 11 -10.98 37.32 46.26
N LEU A 12 -9.73 37.47 45.78
CA LEU A 12 -9.37 37.17 44.38
C LEU A 12 -9.43 35.66 44.18
N GLY A 13 -10.45 35.18 43.46
CA GLY A 13 -10.50 33.81 42.96
C GLY A 13 -9.55 33.63 41.79
N VAL A 14 -8.39 32.99 42.03
CA VAL A 14 -7.47 32.54 40.99
C VAL A 14 -8.11 31.29 40.35
N GLY A 15 -8.76 31.47 39.18
CA GLY A 15 -9.20 30.37 38.34
C GLY A 15 -7.99 29.64 37.79
N LEU A 16 -7.60 28.49 38.36
CA LEU A 16 -6.66 27.55 37.70
C LEU A 16 -7.35 27.00 36.45
N ALA A 17 -7.00 27.53 35.29
CA ALA A 17 -7.25 26.86 34.03
C ALA A 17 -6.46 25.54 34.04
N MET A 18 -7.13 24.41 34.24
CA MET A 18 -6.56 23.10 33.98
C MET A 18 -6.28 23.02 32.49
N VAL A 19 -5.04 23.33 32.10
CA VAL A 19 -4.50 22.95 30.80
C VAL A 19 -4.40 21.44 30.83
N GLY A 20 -5.41 20.78 30.27
CA GLY A 20 -5.38 19.34 30.08
C GLY A 20 -4.11 18.99 29.31
N GLN A 21 -3.17 18.31 29.98
CA GLN A 21 -2.02 17.73 29.31
C GLN A 21 -2.55 16.72 28.27
N ALA A 22 -2.48 17.10 27.00
CA ALA A 22 -2.72 16.18 25.91
C ALA A 22 -1.65 15.09 26.02
N THR A 23 -2.03 13.92 26.55
CA THR A 23 -1.13 12.76 26.62
C THR A 23 -0.67 12.43 25.22
N ALA A 24 0.67 12.31 25.05
CA ALA A 24 1.26 11.92 23.79
C ALA A 24 0.65 10.59 23.33
N GLN A 25 0.04 10.58 22.14
CA GLN A 25 -0.58 9.39 21.59
C GLN A 25 0.48 8.55 20.88
N SER A 26 0.79 7.37 21.44
CA SER A 26 1.63 6.38 20.74
C SER A 26 0.73 5.39 20.02
N LEU A 27 0.97 5.24 18.70
CA LEU A 27 0.29 4.25 17.84
C LEU A 27 1.30 3.18 17.43
N THR A 28 0.82 1.94 17.31
CA THR A 28 1.58 0.80 16.81
C THR A 28 1.13 0.48 15.39
N MET A 29 2.07 0.26 14.47
CA MET A 29 1.81 -0.09 13.07
C MET A 29 2.46 -1.42 12.70
N LEU A 30 1.72 -2.32 12.06
CA LEU A 30 2.30 -3.43 11.32
C LEU A 30 2.61 -3.00 9.89
N GLY A 31 3.86 -3.21 9.46
CA GLY A 31 4.34 -2.96 8.10
C GLY A 31 4.60 -4.25 7.34
N GLY A 32 4.07 -4.36 6.12
CA GLY A 32 4.23 -5.53 5.26
C GLY A 32 5.65 -5.74 4.72
N TRP A 33 6.54 -4.76 4.92
CA TRP A 33 7.91 -4.78 4.41
C TRP A 33 8.91 -4.39 5.49
N ALA A 34 10.05 -5.09 5.49
CA ALA A 34 11.16 -4.80 6.39
C ALA A 34 11.88 -3.49 5.98
N GLU A 35 12.50 -2.83 6.94
CA GLU A 35 13.17 -1.53 6.76
C GLU A 35 14.28 -1.57 5.69
N ASN A 36 14.95 -2.71 5.52
CA ASN A 36 15.97 -2.89 4.49
C ASN A 36 15.41 -2.91 3.06
N ASN A 37 14.11 -3.11 2.87
CA ASN A 37 13.39 -2.90 1.61
C ASN A 37 12.94 -1.44 1.52
N VAL A 38 13.92 -0.53 1.42
CA VAL A 38 13.75 0.91 1.62
C VAL A 38 12.60 1.53 0.82
N ASN A 39 12.41 1.11 -0.44
CA ASN A 39 11.39 1.70 -1.31
C ASN A 39 9.98 1.25 -0.91
N ALA A 40 9.80 -0.03 -0.57
CA ALA A 40 8.51 -0.55 -0.13
C ALA A 40 8.18 -0.16 1.31
N TYR A 41 9.19 0.05 2.16
CA TYR A 41 9.03 0.51 3.54
C TYR A 41 8.71 2.01 3.63
N TRP A 42 9.22 2.81 2.68
CA TRP A 42 9.17 4.28 2.69
C TRP A 42 7.76 4.87 2.94
N PRO A 43 6.66 4.39 2.31
CA PRO A 43 5.34 4.99 2.52
C PRO A 43 4.85 4.92 3.96
N GLY A 44 5.10 3.79 4.65
CA GLY A 44 4.79 3.65 6.08
C GLY A 44 5.61 4.59 6.95
N ALA A 45 6.91 4.70 6.68
CA ALA A 45 7.81 5.62 7.36
C ALA A 45 7.44 7.10 7.09
N GLN A 46 7.02 7.42 5.87
CA GLN A 46 6.57 8.76 5.52
C GLN A 46 5.24 9.12 6.20
N PHE A 47 4.29 8.18 6.29
CA PHE A 47 3.06 8.38 7.08
C PHE A 47 3.37 8.69 8.55
N LYS A 48 4.30 7.93 9.16
CA LYS A 48 4.80 8.22 10.52
C LYS A 48 5.34 9.63 10.62
N LYS A 49 6.26 10.02 9.73
CA LYS A 49 6.89 11.35 9.71
C LYS A 49 5.84 12.47 9.57
N ASN A 50 4.89 12.29 8.67
CA ASN A 50 3.82 13.26 8.43
C ASN A 50 2.91 13.41 9.66
N LEU A 51 2.58 12.30 10.34
CA LEU A 51 1.76 12.34 11.54
C LEU A 51 2.48 13.01 12.72
N GLU A 52 3.75 12.69 12.93
CA GLU A 52 4.57 13.32 13.98
C GLU A 52 4.70 14.84 13.74
N ALA A 53 4.87 15.26 12.49
CA ALA A 53 4.91 16.67 12.12
C ALA A 53 3.54 17.35 12.32
N ALA A 54 2.46 16.78 11.81
CA ALA A 54 1.11 17.35 11.89
C ALA A 54 0.62 17.49 13.35
N SER A 55 1.03 16.58 14.22
CA SER A 55 0.69 16.59 15.63
C SER A 55 1.64 17.45 16.50
N SER A 56 2.66 18.09 15.92
CA SER A 56 3.72 18.79 16.66
C SER A 56 4.39 17.88 17.71
N GLY A 57 4.62 16.62 17.34
CA GLY A 57 5.23 15.59 18.20
C GLY A 57 4.30 15.00 19.28
N LYS A 58 3.02 15.37 19.31
CA LYS A 58 2.04 14.81 20.27
C LYS A 58 1.56 13.41 19.90
N ALA A 59 1.71 13.00 18.65
CA ALA A 59 1.50 11.63 18.20
C ALA A 59 2.79 11.03 17.71
N SER A 60 2.99 9.72 17.93
CA SER A 60 4.12 8.96 17.44
C SER A 60 3.66 7.61 16.88
N VAL A 61 4.44 7.02 15.97
CA VAL A 61 4.15 5.69 15.43
C VAL A 61 5.37 4.79 15.62
N LYS A 62 5.15 3.64 16.25
CA LYS A 62 6.14 2.54 16.27
C LYS A 62 5.78 1.55 15.18
N ILE A 63 6.64 1.41 14.18
CA ILE A 63 6.47 0.43 13.11
C ILE A 63 7.15 -0.88 13.50
N SER A 64 6.44 -2.00 13.35
CA SER A 64 6.97 -3.36 13.43
C SER A 64 6.80 -4.02 12.06
N GLY A 65 7.85 -4.64 11.57
CA GLY A 65 7.87 -5.25 10.24
C GLY A 65 7.43 -6.71 10.20
N PRO A 66 7.78 -7.42 9.10
CA PRO A 66 7.44 -8.84 8.90
C PRO A 66 8.00 -9.78 9.97
N GLU A 67 9.01 -9.35 10.72
CA GLU A 67 9.59 -10.09 11.84
C GLU A 67 8.65 -10.23 13.02
N ALA A 68 7.71 -9.31 13.20
CA ALA A 68 6.72 -9.35 14.27
C ALA A 68 5.51 -10.23 13.90
N VAL A 69 5.02 -10.05 12.65
CA VAL A 69 3.90 -10.84 12.10
C VAL A 69 4.14 -11.02 10.60
N PRO A 70 4.06 -12.26 10.06
CA PRO A 70 4.21 -12.50 8.63
C PRO A 70 3.25 -11.64 7.78
N PRO A 71 3.67 -11.11 6.61
CA PRO A 71 2.89 -10.13 5.85
C PRO A 71 1.46 -10.57 5.50
N PHE A 72 1.24 -11.84 5.21
CA PHE A 72 -0.08 -12.38 4.87
C PHE A 72 -1.02 -12.57 6.07
N GLU A 73 -0.49 -12.44 7.28
CA GLU A 73 -1.24 -12.62 8.53
C GLU A 73 -1.51 -11.30 9.27
N GLN A 74 -0.99 -10.17 8.78
CA GLN A 74 -0.99 -8.89 9.50
C GLN A 74 -2.37 -8.25 9.67
N LEU A 75 -3.32 -8.51 8.79
CA LEU A 75 -4.65 -7.87 8.87
C LEU A 75 -5.42 -8.30 10.11
N GLN A 76 -5.34 -9.58 10.48
CA GLN A 76 -6.08 -10.13 11.62
C GLN A 76 -5.71 -9.48 12.97
N PRO A 77 -4.44 -9.37 13.39
CA PRO A 77 -4.10 -8.71 14.64
C PRO A 77 -4.43 -7.22 14.68
N VAL A 78 -4.44 -6.52 13.54
CA VAL A 78 -4.92 -5.13 13.47
C VAL A 78 -6.45 -5.09 13.58
N SER A 79 -7.16 -5.98 12.90
CA SER A 79 -8.61 -6.13 13.00
C SER A 79 -9.06 -6.39 14.46
N ALA A 80 -8.30 -7.19 15.19
CA ALA A 80 -8.54 -7.53 16.61
C ALA A 80 -8.07 -6.43 17.59
N GLY A 81 -7.39 -5.38 17.12
CA GLY A 81 -6.92 -4.28 17.97
C GLY A 81 -5.61 -4.54 18.72
N ALA A 82 -4.87 -5.60 18.38
CA ALA A 82 -3.53 -5.85 18.93
C ALA A 82 -2.49 -4.83 18.42
N PHE A 83 -2.73 -4.27 17.23
CA PHE A 83 -2.02 -3.14 16.66
C PHE A 83 -3.02 -2.09 16.20
N ASP A 84 -2.61 -0.81 16.24
CA ASP A 84 -3.49 0.30 15.88
C ASP A 84 -3.60 0.48 14.35
N LEU A 85 -2.49 0.36 13.65
CA LEU A 85 -2.34 0.67 12.22
C LEU A 85 -1.81 -0.52 11.44
N ILE A 86 -2.14 -0.54 10.14
CA ILE A 86 -1.55 -1.45 9.17
C ILE A 86 -1.06 -0.65 7.95
N TYR A 87 0.12 -1.02 7.44
CA TYR A 87 0.60 -0.64 6.12
C TYR A 87 0.95 -1.91 5.34
N THR A 88 0.16 -2.27 4.33
CA THR A 88 0.26 -3.56 3.65
C THR A 88 -0.24 -3.50 2.22
N HIS A 89 0.00 -4.59 1.46
CA HIS A 89 -0.58 -4.77 0.13
C HIS A 89 -1.96 -5.44 0.24
N PRO A 90 -3.02 -4.92 -0.42
CA PRO A 90 -4.37 -5.48 -0.28
C PRO A 90 -4.48 -6.96 -0.66
N THR A 91 -3.72 -7.41 -1.69
CA THR A 91 -3.76 -8.81 -2.15
C THR A 91 -3.07 -9.81 -1.23
N TYR A 92 -2.41 -9.34 -0.17
CA TYR A 92 -1.86 -10.23 0.86
C TYR A 92 -2.95 -10.82 1.76
N HIS A 93 -4.15 -10.23 1.73
CA HIS A 93 -5.22 -10.57 2.64
C HIS A 93 -6.47 -11.07 1.90
N GLN A 94 -7.18 -11.98 2.55
CA GLN A 94 -8.50 -12.40 2.05
C GLN A 94 -9.44 -11.18 1.99
N LYS A 95 -10.32 -11.17 0.99
CA LYS A 95 -11.25 -10.05 0.74
C LYS A 95 -10.55 -8.69 0.60
N GLY A 96 -9.39 -8.68 -0.06
CA GLY A 96 -8.58 -7.49 -0.31
C GLY A 96 -9.16 -6.58 -1.39
N LEU A 97 -10.39 -6.09 -1.23
CA LEU A 97 -11.13 -5.29 -2.23
C LEU A 97 -10.37 -4.05 -2.69
N ALA A 98 -9.52 -3.47 -1.83
CA ALA A 98 -8.71 -2.30 -2.18
C ALA A 98 -7.70 -2.57 -3.32
N SER A 99 -7.46 -3.84 -3.69
CA SER A 99 -6.62 -4.19 -4.84
C SER A 99 -7.15 -3.66 -6.18
N VAL A 100 -8.45 -3.35 -6.29
CA VAL A 100 -9.01 -2.70 -7.48
C VAL A 100 -8.38 -1.34 -7.77
N ALA A 101 -7.70 -0.75 -6.78
CA ALA A 101 -6.91 0.45 -6.94
C ALA A 101 -5.80 0.32 -7.99
N GLU A 102 -5.29 -0.87 -8.19
CA GLU A 102 -4.18 -1.15 -9.10
C GLU A 102 -4.58 -1.19 -10.58
N ILE A 103 -5.89 -1.26 -10.85
CA ILE A 103 -6.43 -1.33 -12.22
C ILE A 103 -7.19 -0.08 -12.64
N ILE A 104 -7.48 0.81 -11.70
CA ILE A 104 -8.15 2.07 -12.00
C ILE A 104 -7.07 3.11 -12.31
N PRO A 105 -6.91 3.54 -13.57
CA PRO A 105 -5.93 4.54 -13.91
C PRO A 105 -6.31 5.89 -13.28
N PHE A 106 -5.35 6.49 -12.61
CA PHE A 106 -5.24 7.91 -12.26
C PHE A 106 -5.97 8.48 -11.05
N GLY A 107 -5.14 9.03 -10.19
CA GLY A 107 -5.43 10.14 -9.28
C GLY A 107 -6.36 9.75 -8.16
N LEU A 108 -5.79 9.57 -7.00
CA LEU A 108 -6.51 9.29 -5.75
C LEU A 108 -7.63 10.29 -5.47
N GLU A 109 -7.55 11.52 -6.04
CA GLU A 109 -8.63 12.51 -5.98
C GLU A 109 -9.88 12.06 -6.73
N ARG A 110 -9.74 11.50 -7.95
CA ARG A 110 -10.88 10.95 -8.70
C ARG A 110 -11.51 9.74 -8.01
N TRP A 111 -10.74 9.00 -7.26
CA TRP A 111 -11.25 7.87 -6.47
C TRP A 111 -12.20 8.34 -5.39
N ARG A 112 -11.81 9.41 -4.69
CA ARG A 112 -12.64 10.00 -3.63
C ARG A 112 -13.90 10.64 -4.21
N SER A 113 -13.81 11.39 -5.30
CA SER A 113 -14.94 12.05 -5.94
C SER A 113 -15.91 11.09 -6.65
N SER A 114 -15.45 9.93 -7.09
CA SER A 114 -16.29 8.92 -7.77
C SER A 114 -17.14 8.07 -6.82
N GLY A 115 -16.87 8.11 -5.51
CA GLY A 115 -17.47 7.24 -4.52
C GLY A 115 -16.81 5.86 -4.37
N VAL A 116 -15.82 5.52 -5.21
CA VAL A 116 -15.07 4.25 -5.10
C VAL A 116 -14.36 4.16 -3.75
N TRP A 117 -13.71 5.25 -3.31
CA TRP A 117 -13.06 5.31 -2.01
C TRP A 117 -14.03 5.00 -0.86
N ASP A 118 -15.16 5.70 -0.81
CA ASP A 118 -16.14 5.55 0.26
C ASP A 118 -16.71 4.13 0.33
N TYR A 119 -16.89 3.51 -0.84
CA TYR A 119 -17.37 2.13 -0.91
C TYR A 119 -16.33 1.15 -0.35
N ILE A 120 -15.08 1.27 -0.78
CA ILE A 120 -13.99 0.39 -0.32
C ILE A 120 -13.76 0.58 1.18
N ASP A 121 -13.73 1.82 1.67
CA ASP A 121 -13.55 2.12 3.10
C ASP A 121 -14.67 1.50 3.94
N LYS A 122 -15.94 1.67 3.56
CA LYS A 122 -17.08 1.04 4.25
C LYS A 122 -17.00 -0.49 4.22
N PHE A 123 -16.54 -1.06 3.12
CA PHE A 123 -16.31 -2.49 3.01
C PHE A 123 -15.27 -2.98 4.03
N TYR A 124 -14.12 -2.28 4.15
CA TYR A 124 -13.08 -2.61 5.11
C TYR A 124 -13.54 -2.43 6.56
N GLN A 125 -14.29 -1.39 6.85
CA GLN A 125 -14.89 -1.19 8.18
C GLN A 125 -15.79 -2.37 8.57
N LYS A 126 -16.67 -2.78 7.67
CA LYS A 126 -17.64 -3.87 7.92
C LYS A 126 -16.98 -5.25 7.99
N THR A 127 -15.99 -5.50 7.11
CA THR A 127 -15.46 -6.85 6.89
C THR A 127 -14.23 -7.12 7.75
N HIS A 128 -13.42 -6.09 7.99
CA HIS A 128 -12.12 -6.20 8.61
C HIS A 128 -11.95 -5.39 9.89
N ASN A 129 -12.98 -4.66 10.33
CA ASN A 129 -12.86 -3.73 11.47
C ASN A 129 -11.70 -2.73 11.29
N VAL A 130 -11.48 -2.26 10.06
CA VAL A 130 -10.40 -1.34 9.68
C VAL A 130 -10.97 -0.14 8.93
N LYS A 131 -10.64 1.07 9.37
CA LYS A 131 -10.87 2.33 8.67
C LYS A 131 -9.69 2.62 7.75
N LEU A 132 -9.93 2.85 6.46
CA LEU A 132 -8.87 3.24 5.54
C LEU A 132 -8.46 4.70 5.75
N LEU A 133 -7.16 4.96 5.80
CA LEU A 133 -6.58 6.29 5.90
C LEU A 133 -5.96 6.74 4.56
N ALA A 134 -5.32 5.82 3.84
CA ALA A 134 -4.67 6.09 2.57
C ALA A 134 -4.63 4.85 1.66
N LEU A 135 -4.66 5.09 0.35
CA LEU A 135 -4.24 4.15 -0.69
C LEU A 135 -3.03 4.76 -1.39
N VAL A 136 -1.86 4.23 -1.13
CA VAL A 136 -0.59 4.80 -1.55
C VAL A 136 -0.07 4.10 -2.80
N ALA A 137 0.01 4.83 -3.91
CA ALA A 137 0.62 4.37 -5.15
C ALA A 137 2.13 4.62 -5.10
N LEU A 138 2.93 3.57 -5.30
CA LEU A 138 4.39 3.69 -5.34
C LEU A 138 4.85 4.09 -6.75
N GLY A 139 4.59 5.34 -7.13
CA GLY A 139 4.82 5.89 -8.46
C GLY A 139 3.64 5.68 -9.41
N THR A 140 3.80 6.17 -10.64
CA THR A 140 2.82 6.05 -11.73
C THR A 140 3.07 4.83 -12.63
N GLU A 141 4.22 4.16 -12.47
CA GLU A 141 4.60 2.96 -13.18
C GLU A 141 4.21 1.71 -12.40
N GLY A 142 3.71 0.72 -13.12
CA GLY A 142 3.18 -0.49 -12.52
C GLY A 142 4.22 -1.57 -12.23
N TYR A 143 3.81 -2.80 -12.50
CA TYR A 143 4.64 -3.98 -12.34
C TYR A 143 5.47 -4.26 -13.58
N HIS A 144 6.67 -4.77 -13.39
CA HIS A 144 7.39 -5.54 -14.40
C HIS A 144 7.65 -6.95 -13.88
N CYS A 145 7.92 -7.87 -14.80
CA CYS A 145 8.46 -9.17 -14.42
C CYS A 145 9.95 -9.22 -14.79
N TYR A 146 10.71 -9.96 -14.01
CA TYR A 146 12.14 -10.20 -14.24
C TYR A 146 12.43 -11.68 -14.18
N LEU A 147 13.36 -12.11 -15.02
CA LEU A 147 13.64 -13.50 -15.29
C LEU A 147 15.13 -13.81 -15.08
N LYS A 148 15.41 -15.03 -14.63
CA LYS A 148 16.78 -15.57 -14.54
C LYS A 148 17.38 -15.86 -15.93
N GLN A 149 16.54 -16.26 -16.88
CA GLN A 149 16.90 -16.53 -18.27
C GLN A 149 16.12 -15.62 -19.23
N PRO A 150 16.67 -15.26 -20.41
CA PRO A 150 15.99 -14.39 -21.36
C PRO A 150 14.66 -14.99 -21.83
N LEU A 151 13.79 -14.15 -22.40
CA LEU A 151 12.59 -14.60 -23.10
C LEU A 151 12.95 -15.50 -24.27
N SER A 152 12.05 -16.42 -24.62
CA SER A 152 12.09 -17.05 -25.94
C SER A 152 11.85 -16.02 -27.04
N ALA A 153 12.20 -16.37 -28.29
CA ALA A 153 11.90 -15.52 -29.45
C ALA A 153 10.39 -15.24 -29.60
N GLN A 154 9.55 -16.14 -29.10
CA GLN A 154 8.10 -16.00 -29.08
C GLN A 154 7.60 -15.14 -27.91
N GLY A 155 8.49 -14.71 -26.99
CA GLY A 155 8.15 -13.90 -25.83
C GLY A 155 7.21 -14.63 -24.85
N ASP A 156 7.45 -15.91 -24.60
CA ASP A 156 6.67 -16.69 -23.64
C ASP A 156 7.51 -17.13 -22.41
N TRP A 157 6.80 -17.60 -21.40
CA TRP A 157 7.36 -18.07 -20.13
C TRP A 157 7.06 -19.56 -19.90
N SER A 158 6.86 -20.30 -20.97
CA SER A 158 6.45 -21.71 -20.91
C SER A 158 7.31 -22.54 -19.96
N GLY A 159 6.67 -23.19 -18.99
CA GLY A 159 7.30 -24.03 -17.98
C GLY A 159 8.01 -23.28 -16.86
N ARG A 160 8.12 -21.96 -16.89
CA ARG A 160 8.79 -21.17 -15.84
C ARG A 160 7.87 -20.94 -14.67
N LYS A 161 8.41 -21.09 -13.47
CA LYS A 161 7.75 -20.72 -12.21
C LYS A 161 8.08 -19.26 -11.90
N LEU A 162 7.07 -18.42 -11.79
CA LEU A 162 7.25 -17.00 -11.52
C LEU A 162 6.53 -16.57 -10.25
N ARG A 163 7.26 -15.92 -9.37
CA ARG A 163 6.64 -15.31 -8.22
C ARG A 163 5.64 -14.24 -8.67
N GLY A 164 4.44 -14.31 -8.17
CA GLY A 164 3.42 -13.28 -8.34
C GLY A 164 2.37 -13.35 -7.24
N VAL A 165 1.83 -12.19 -6.87
CA VAL A 165 0.65 -12.13 -6.01
C VAL A 165 -0.62 -12.35 -6.83
N ALA A 166 -1.75 -12.59 -6.19
CA ALA A 166 -2.98 -13.06 -6.84
C ALA A 166 -3.40 -12.25 -8.08
N ASN A 167 -3.26 -10.92 -8.03
CA ASN A 167 -3.61 -10.03 -9.14
C ASN A 167 -2.68 -10.12 -10.37
N GLN A 168 -1.51 -10.76 -10.26
CA GLN A 168 -0.56 -10.97 -11.35
C GLN A 168 -0.71 -12.34 -12.01
N HIS A 169 -1.46 -13.24 -11.41
CA HIS A 169 -1.55 -14.64 -11.86
C HIS A 169 -2.08 -14.78 -13.30
N ALA A 170 -3.05 -13.96 -13.70
CA ALA A 170 -3.61 -14.01 -15.04
C ALA A 170 -2.54 -13.67 -16.09
N VAL A 171 -1.71 -12.66 -15.84
CA VAL A 171 -0.60 -12.28 -16.72
C VAL A 171 0.42 -13.39 -16.82
N ILE A 172 0.84 -13.95 -15.69
CA ILE A 172 1.83 -15.04 -15.66
C ILE A 172 1.33 -16.26 -16.44
N LYS A 173 0.08 -16.67 -16.23
CA LYS A 173 -0.54 -17.81 -16.92
C LYS A 173 -0.70 -17.57 -18.42
N ALA A 174 -1.10 -16.35 -18.82
CA ALA A 174 -1.32 -16.01 -20.23
C ALA A 174 -0.03 -16.08 -21.06
N LEU A 175 1.12 -15.89 -20.42
CA LEU A 175 2.43 -16.04 -21.06
C LEU A 175 3.04 -17.44 -20.87
N GLY A 176 2.23 -18.42 -20.39
CA GLY A 176 2.64 -19.82 -20.23
C GLY A 176 3.40 -20.14 -18.94
N GLY A 177 3.55 -19.17 -18.03
CA GLY A 177 4.23 -19.37 -16.76
C GLY A 177 3.32 -19.97 -15.69
N VAL A 178 3.93 -20.48 -14.62
CA VAL A 178 3.27 -21.02 -13.42
C VAL A 178 3.44 -20.04 -12.28
N PRO A 179 2.37 -19.40 -11.76
CA PRO A 179 2.48 -18.44 -10.67
C PRO A 179 2.76 -19.15 -9.33
N VAL A 180 3.66 -18.58 -8.54
CA VAL A 180 4.01 -19.03 -7.19
C VAL A 180 3.83 -17.85 -6.24
N VAL A 181 3.05 -18.04 -5.16
CA VAL A 181 2.82 -17.00 -4.15
C VAL A 181 3.87 -17.09 -3.05
N MET A 182 4.51 -15.98 -2.76
CA MET A 182 5.40 -15.83 -1.61
C MET A 182 5.58 -14.35 -1.24
N PRO A 183 5.91 -14.02 0.02
CA PRO A 183 6.27 -12.67 0.44
C PRO A 183 7.45 -12.11 -0.38
N MET A 184 7.53 -10.80 -0.52
CA MET A 184 8.59 -10.15 -1.29
C MET A 184 9.99 -10.44 -0.73
N GLY A 185 10.12 -10.58 0.60
CA GLY A 185 11.40 -10.86 1.25
C GLY A 185 12.02 -12.21 0.89
N ASP A 186 11.21 -13.18 0.43
CA ASP A 186 11.67 -14.54 0.12
C ASP A 186 12.10 -14.71 -1.34
N VAL A 187 11.83 -13.70 -2.19
CA VAL A 187 11.96 -13.82 -3.65
C VAL A 187 13.43 -13.95 -4.08
N TYR A 188 14.33 -13.15 -3.52
CA TYR A 188 15.76 -13.21 -3.85
C TYR A 188 16.30 -14.64 -3.69
N THR A 189 16.17 -15.19 -2.48
CA THR A 189 16.64 -16.54 -2.14
C THR A 189 15.94 -17.61 -2.96
N SER A 190 14.66 -17.44 -3.27
CA SER A 190 13.90 -18.40 -4.08
C SER A 190 14.36 -18.43 -5.55
N ILE A 191 14.74 -17.29 -6.13
CA ILE A 191 15.34 -17.23 -7.48
C ILE A 191 16.76 -17.81 -7.45
N GLU A 192 17.57 -17.43 -6.46
CA GLU A 192 18.93 -17.91 -6.29
C GLU A 192 18.97 -19.45 -6.23
N LYS A 193 18.12 -20.05 -5.41
CA LYS A 193 18.00 -21.51 -5.25
C LYS A 193 17.23 -22.24 -6.35
N GLY A 194 16.68 -21.52 -7.33
CA GLY A 194 15.92 -22.12 -8.44
C GLY A 194 14.53 -22.64 -8.06
N VAL A 195 13.96 -22.18 -6.93
CA VAL A 195 12.57 -22.48 -6.56
C VAL A 195 11.60 -21.80 -7.53
N VAL A 196 11.96 -20.59 -7.97
CA VAL A 196 11.30 -19.86 -9.05
C VAL A 196 12.33 -19.35 -10.06
N ASP A 197 11.91 -19.16 -11.31
CA ASP A 197 12.74 -18.72 -12.44
C ASP A 197 12.75 -17.20 -12.60
N GLY A 198 12.01 -16.51 -11.75
CA GLY A 198 11.85 -15.06 -11.75
C GLY A 198 10.64 -14.64 -10.94
N GLY A 199 10.19 -13.40 -11.15
CA GLY A 199 9.02 -12.89 -10.47
C GLY A 199 8.52 -11.59 -11.05
N CYS A 200 7.30 -11.19 -10.64
CA CYS A 200 6.77 -9.88 -10.93
C CYS A 200 6.77 -9.03 -9.66
N ALA A 201 7.21 -7.79 -9.79
CA ALA A 201 7.32 -6.82 -8.71
C ALA A 201 7.10 -5.39 -9.23
N PRO A 202 6.87 -4.44 -8.34
CA PRO A 202 6.85 -3.02 -8.71
C PRO A 202 8.14 -2.62 -9.45
N ALA A 203 7.99 -1.75 -10.43
CA ALA A 203 9.11 -1.36 -11.30
C ALA A 203 10.26 -0.68 -10.56
N ASN A 204 10.00 -0.11 -9.40
CA ASN A 204 10.94 0.68 -8.60
C ASN A 204 11.45 -0.04 -7.34
N VAL A 205 11.44 -1.38 -7.29
CA VAL A 205 11.98 -2.12 -6.14
C VAL A 205 13.11 -3.09 -6.49
N MET A 206 13.37 -3.33 -7.78
CA MET A 206 14.33 -4.36 -8.22
C MET A 206 15.75 -4.12 -7.68
N LEU A 207 16.18 -2.87 -7.62
CA LEU A 207 17.50 -2.50 -7.08
C LEU A 207 17.54 -2.67 -5.56
N ALA A 208 16.54 -2.14 -4.85
CA ALA A 208 16.48 -2.19 -3.39
C ALA A 208 16.38 -3.62 -2.85
N THR A 209 15.66 -4.51 -3.57
CA THR A 209 15.54 -5.94 -3.23
C THR A 209 16.69 -6.80 -3.74
N LYS A 210 17.65 -6.21 -4.48
CA LYS A 210 18.77 -6.88 -5.12
C LYS A 210 18.39 -7.97 -6.13
N HIS A 211 17.14 -8.00 -6.59
CA HIS A 211 16.69 -9.02 -7.53
C HIS A 211 17.49 -9.01 -8.84
N HIS A 212 18.08 -7.86 -9.21
CA HIS A 212 18.97 -7.71 -10.35
C HIS A 212 20.24 -8.59 -10.27
N GLU A 213 20.63 -9.06 -9.09
CA GLU A 213 21.78 -9.95 -8.93
C GLU A 213 21.47 -11.38 -9.39
N VAL A 214 20.21 -11.82 -9.19
CA VAL A 214 19.75 -13.20 -9.44
C VAL A 214 18.83 -13.33 -10.66
N ALA A 215 18.33 -12.21 -11.20
CA ALA A 215 17.47 -12.16 -12.39
C ALA A 215 17.83 -10.94 -13.24
N LYS A 216 18.51 -11.19 -14.38
CA LYS A 216 19.09 -10.14 -15.22
C LYS A 216 18.19 -9.62 -16.34
N TYR A 217 17.04 -10.25 -16.57
CA TYR A 217 16.17 -9.94 -17.70
C TYR A 217 14.88 -9.31 -17.22
N ARG A 218 14.71 -8.00 -17.43
CA ARG A 218 13.50 -7.25 -17.09
C ARG A 218 12.56 -7.21 -18.30
N VAL A 219 11.32 -7.62 -18.11
CA VAL A 219 10.31 -7.72 -19.17
C VAL A 219 9.50 -6.43 -19.28
N GLU A 220 9.36 -5.94 -20.51
CA GLU A 220 8.52 -4.82 -20.90
C GLU A 220 7.43 -5.26 -21.90
N PRO A 221 6.26 -4.62 -21.94
CA PRO A 221 5.87 -3.44 -21.16
C PRO A 221 5.51 -3.78 -19.71
N ARG A 222 5.52 -2.77 -18.87
CA ARG A 222 4.97 -2.82 -17.50
C ARG A 222 3.45 -2.89 -17.55
N PHE A 223 2.83 -3.31 -16.45
CA PHE A 223 1.38 -3.43 -16.37
C PHE A 223 0.83 -3.07 -14.97
N GLY A 224 -0.40 -2.61 -14.93
CA GLY A 224 -1.06 -2.23 -13.68
C GLY A 224 -0.41 -1.06 -12.96
N LEU A 225 -0.71 -0.95 -11.68
CA LEU A 225 -0.15 0.03 -10.75
C LEU A 225 0.03 -0.67 -9.40
N LEU A 226 1.12 -0.40 -8.68
CA LEU A 226 1.23 -0.85 -7.30
C LEU A 226 0.50 0.12 -6.37
N VAL A 227 -0.51 -0.38 -5.66
CA VAL A 227 -1.18 0.40 -4.61
C VAL A 227 -1.19 -0.39 -3.31
N SER A 228 -0.60 0.19 -2.28
CA SER A 228 -0.68 -0.32 -0.92
C SER A 228 -1.72 0.46 -0.12
N MET A 229 -2.12 -0.07 1.03
CA MET A 229 -3.10 0.56 1.90
C MET A 229 -2.51 0.90 3.27
N ILE A 230 -2.95 2.02 3.84
CA ILE A 230 -2.77 2.36 5.24
C ILE A 230 -4.14 2.40 5.89
N GLY A 231 -4.32 1.66 6.97
CA GLY A 231 -5.57 1.61 7.72
C GLY A 231 -5.35 1.67 9.23
N ILE A 232 -6.39 2.00 9.96
CA ILE A 232 -6.42 2.00 11.42
C ILE A 232 -7.54 1.06 11.91
N ASN A 233 -7.30 0.34 13.00
CA ASN A 233 -8.36 -0.41 13.68
C ASN A 233 -9.58 0.47 13.92
N LEU A 234 -10.77 0.02 13.55
CA LEU A 234 -12.00 0.83 13.58
C LEU A 234 -12.40 1.20 15.00
N ASP A 235 -12.23 0.32 15.98
CA ASP A 235 -12.56 0.60 17.36
C ASP A 235 -11.62 1.67 17.95
N ARG A 236 -10.33 1.61 17.55
CA ARG A 236 -9.37 2.66 17.90
C ARG A 236 -9.76 4.00 17.25
N TRP A 237 -10.10 3.99 15.97
CA TRP A 237 -10.58 5.15 15.23
C TRP A 237 -11.78 5.82 15.90
N ASN A 238 -12.78 5.03 16.27
CA ASN A 238 -14.02 5.53 16.88
C ASN A 238 -13.81 6.16 18.26
N LYS A 239 -12.71 5.84 18.95
CA LYS A 239 -12.32 6.45 20.23
C LYS A 239 -11.54 7.75 20.08
N LEU A 240 -11.12 8.10 18.86
CA LEU A 240 -10.36 9.33 18.63
C LEU A 240 -11.29 10.55 18.58
N PRO A 241 -10.88 11.68 19.17
CA PRO A 241 -11.54 12.96 18.94
C PRO A 241 -11.57 13.31 17.44
N LYS A 242 -12.61 14.03 17.01
CA LYS A 242 -12.82 14.41 15.61
C LYS A 242 -11.60 15.11 15.01
N GLU A 243 -10.96 15.99 15.76
CA GLU A 243 -9.73 16.68 15.32
C GLU A 243 -8.60 15.71 14.96
N GLN A 244 -8.41 14.65 15.76
CA GLN A 244 -7.39 13.63 15.48
C GLN A 244 -7.79 12.76 14.29
N GLN A 245 -9.07 12.44 14.12
CA GLN A 245 -9.56 11.73 12.94
C GLN A 245 -9.28 12.55 11.67
N ASP A 246 -9.61 13.84 11.68
CA ASP A 246 -9.38 14.74 10.54
C ASP A 246 -7.89 14.91 10.24
N MET A 247 -7.04 14.95 11.25
CA MET A 247 -5.59 14.98 11.10
C MET A 247 -5.09 13.70 10.43
N LEU A 248 -5.51 12.51 10.85
CA LEU A 248 -5.11 11.24 10.26
C LEU A 248 -5.51 11.13 8.78
N ILE A 249 -6.71 11.59 8.41
CA ILE A 249 -7.15 11.64 7.01
C ILE A 249 -6.27 12.59 6.19
N LYS A 250 -5.97 13.80 6.70
CA LYS A 250 -5.09 14.76 6.02
C LYS A 250 -3.67 14.20 5.83
N VAL A 251 -3.14 13.56 6.86
CA VAL A 251 -1.83 12.88 6.81
C VAL A 251 -1.84 11.74 5.78
N GLY A 252 -2.91 10.95 5.74
CA GLY A 252 -3.09 9.92 4.72
C GLY A 252 -3.03 10.50 3.30
N MET A 253 -3.83 11.52 3.02
CA MET A 253 -3.86 12.20 1.71
C MET A 253 -2.51 12.86 1.34
N GLN A 254 -1.80 13.40 2.32
CA GLN A 254 -0.46 13.92 2.10
C GLN A 254 0.51 12.79 1.71
N THR A 255 0.47 11.69 2.44
CA THR A 255 1.33 10.52 2.18
C THR A 255 1.05 9.91 0.81
N GLU A 256 -0.22 9.87 0.37
CA GLU A 256 -0.60 9.43 -1.00
C GLU A 256 0.15 10.24 -2.07
N ARG A 257 0.12 11.57 -1.98
CA ARG A 257 0.79 12.46 -2.96
C ARG A 257 2.31 12.31 -2.95
N GLU A 258 2.89 12.27 -1.76
CA GLU A 258 4.35 12.16 -1.59
C GLU A 258 4.86 10.80 -2.06
N THR A 259 4.09 9.72 -1.84
CA THR A 259 4.47 8.36 -2.27
C THR A 259 4.48 8.23 -3.79
N ALA A 260 3.49 8.80 -4.47
CA ALA A 260 3.46 8.77 -5.93
C ALA A 260 4.71 9.43 -6.52
N LYS A 261 5.03 10.64 -6.06
CA LYS A 261 6.25 11.36 -6.49
C LYS A 261 7.53 10.59 -6.15
N PHE A 262 7.64 10.08 -4.92
CA PHE A 262 8.80 9.31 -4.49
C PHE A 262 9.04 8.10 -5.40
N GLY A 263 7.98 7.34 -5.73
CA GLY A 263 8.09 6.16 -6.59
C GLY A 263 8.60 6.50 -7.98
N ASP A 264 8.14 7.60 -8.58
CA ASP A 264 8.61 8.05 -9.90
C ASP A 264 10.06 8.53 -9.86
N ASP A 265 10.46 9.28 -8.83
CA ASP A 265 11.86 9.73 -8.64
C ASP A 265 12.81 8.53 -8.48
N VAL A 266 12.40 7.52 -7.70
CA VAL A 266 13.16 6.28 -7.52
C VAL A 266 13.33 5.55 -8.84
N LEU A 267 12.25 5.37 -9.60
CA LEU A 267 12.28 4.66 -10.87
C LEU A 267 13.20 5.33 -11.89
N ALA A 268 13.12 6.67 -12.00
CA ALA A 268 14.00 7.43 -12.87
C ALA A 268 15.49 7.22 -12.51
N SER A 269 15.80 7.18 -11.21
CA SER A 269 17.15 6.90 -10.71
C SER A 269 17.59 5.45 -10.95
N GLU A 270 16.68 4.48 -10.73
CA GLU A 270 17.02 3.05 -10.80
C GLU A 270 17.25 2.55 -12.21
N ASN A 271 16.51 3.04 -13.20
CA ASN A 271 16.62 2.55 -14.59
C ASN A 271 18.05 2.60 -15.13
N LYS A 272 18.74 3.74 -14.89
CA LYS A 272 20.14 3.86 -15.31
C LYS A 272 21.04 2.90 -14.53
N LYS A 273 20.92 2.86 -13.22
CA LYS A 273 21.74 1.98 -12.36
C LYS A 273 21.57 0.51 -12.70
N LEU A 274 20.35 0.05 -12.97
CA LEU A 274 20.06 -1.33 -13.36
C LEU A 274 20.72 -1.68 -14.70
N SER A 275 20.71 -0.76 -15.67
CA SER A 275 21.42 -0.91 -16.92
C SER A 275 22.94 -1.04 -16.71
N ASP A 276 23.53 -0.16 -15.90
CA ASP A 276 24.95 -0.17 -15.56
C ASP A 276 25.37 -1.48 -14.83
N LEU A 277 24.43 -2.11 -14.09
CA LEU A 277 24.60 -3.41 -13.42
C LEU A 277 24.30 -4.62 -14.32
N GLY A 278 24.10 -4.40 -15.63
CA GLY A 278 23.92 -5.45 -16.64
C GLY A 278 22.52 -6.05 -16.70
N VAL A 279 21.50 -5.35 -16.19
CA VAL A 279 20.10 -5.75 -16.40
C VAL A 279 19.72 -5.43 -17.85
N GLN A 280 19.22 -6.44 -18.54
CA GLN A 280 18.80 -6.36 -19.93
C GLN A 280 17.28 -6.23 -20.04
N VAL A 281 16.81 -5.28 -20.83
CA VAL A 281 15.38 -5.15 -21.12
C VAL A 281 14.98 -6.14 -22.19
N GLN A 282 13.94 -6.90 -21.95
CA GLN A 282 13.34 -7.87 -22.84
C GLN A 282 11.93 -7.40 -23.20
N THR A 283 11.73 -6.96 -24.43
CA THR A 283 10.42 -6.46 -24.87
C THR A 283 9.57 -7.60 -25.42
N LEU A 284 8.35 -7.74 -24.91
CA LEU A 284 7.36 -8.67 -25.46
C LEU A 284 6.95 -8.23 -26.87
N PRO A 285 6.57 -9.17 -27.74
CA PRO A 285 5.86 -8.83 -28.97
C PRO A 285 4.65 -7.94 -28.68
N GLU A 286 4.37 -6.97 -29.55
CA GLU A 286 3.35 -5.93 -29.33
C GLU A 286 1.98 -6.50 -28.89
N GLU A 287 1.51 -7.55 -29.57
CA GLU A 287 0.24 -8.21 -29.26
C GLU A 287 0.22 -8.82 -27.85
N LYS A 288 1.33 -9.39 -27.39
CA LYS A 288 1.46 -9.90 -26.02
C LYS A 288 1.54 -8.77 -25.01
N GLY A 289 2.20 -7.66 -25.34
CA GLY A 289 2.23 -6.47 -24.51
C GLY A 289 0.83 -5.86 -24.29
N LYS A 290 0.04 -5.72 -25.36
CA LYS A 290 -1.37 -5.29 -25.27
C LYS A 290 -2.23 -6.28 -24.46
N LEU A 291 -2.02 -7.57 -24.69
CA LEU A 291 -2.74 -8.63 -24.00
C LEU A 291 -2.55 -8.58 -22.49
N ILE A 292 -1.31 -8.45 -21.99
CA ILE A 292 -1.07 -8.41 -20.54
C ILE A 292 -1.70 -7.19 -19.86
N GLN A 293 -1.75 -6.04 -20.54
CA GLN A 293 -2.39 -4.83 -20.05
C GLN A 293 -3.90 -5.03 -19.87
N SER A 294 -4.56 -5.59 -20.88
CA SER A 294 -6.01 -5.85 -20.83
C SER A 294 -6.35 -6.96 -19.85
N LEU A 295 -5.55 -8.03 -19.82
CA LEU A 295 -5.74 -9.16 -18.91
C LEU A 295 -5.55 -8.76 -17.45
N PHE A 296 -4.55 -7.95 -17.14
CA PHE A 296 -4.37 -7.48 -15.77
C PHE A 296 -5.62 -6.76 -15.27
N ARG A 297 -6.20 -5.88 -16.09
CA ARG A 297 -7.44 -5.18 -15.74
C ARG A 297 -8.64 -6.12 -15.56
N SER A 298 -8.94 -6.93 -16.58
CA SER A 298 -10.12 -7.80 -16.54
C SER A 298 -10.03 -8.82 -15.41
N ALA A 299 -8.89 -9.50 -15.27
CA ALA A 299 -8.70 -10.50 -14.23
C ALA A 299 -8.74 -9.93 -12.81
N ASN A 300 -8.34 -8.67 -12.61
CA ASN A 300 -8.46 -8.05 -11.30
C ASN A 300 -9.91 -7.69 -10.94
N TRP A 301 -10.76 -7.32 -11.91
CA TRP A 301 -12.19 -7.18 -11.67
C TRP A 301 -12.84 -8.53 -11.34
N ASP A 302 -12.43 -9.60 -12.02
CA ASP A 302 -12.89 -10.96 -11.74
C ASP A 302 -12.42 -11.43 -10.35
N LEU A 303 -11.16 -11.15 -10.00
CA LEU A 303 -10.61 -11.43 -8.68
C LEU A 303 -11.37 -10.69 -7.57
N ALA A 304 -11.70 -9.40 -7.77
CA ALA A 304 -12.51 -8.64 -6.84
C ALA A 304 -13.91 -9.24 -6.65
N SER A 305 -14.52 -9.73 -7.73
CA SER A 305 -15.81 -10.43 -7.68
C SER A 305 -15.71 -11.80 -6.98
N GLN A 306 -14.63 -12.54 -7.22
CA GLN A 306 -14.38 -13.84 -6.59
C GLN A 306 -14.07 -13.73 -5.09
N CYS A 307 -13.21 -12.79 -4.71
CA CYS A 307 -12.83 -12.63 -3.29
C CYS A 307 -13.95 -12.04 -2.44
N CYS A 308 -14.75 -11.15 -3.01
CA CYS A 308 -15.58 -10.20 -2.28
C CYS A 308 -17.07 -10.27 -2.70
N GLY A 309 -17.43 -11.18 -3.60
CA GLY A 309 -18.80 -11.41 -4.02
C GLY A 309 -19.45 -10.17 -4.65
N ASP A 310 -20.63 -9.80 -4.17
CA ASP A 310 -21.36 -8.65 -4.69
C ASP A 310 -20.61 -7.32 -4.48
N ALA A 311 -19.81 -7.20 -3.45
CA ALA A 311 -19.01 -5.99 -3.23
C ALA A 311 -18.03 -5.73 -4.38
N GLY A 312 -17.44 -6.78 -4.97
CA GLY A 312 -16.59 -6.64 -6.16
C GLY A 312 -17.34 -6.14 -7.39
N LYS A 313 -18.60 -6.60 -7.57
CA LYS A 313 -19.47 -6.15 -8.67
C LYS A 313 -19.92 -4.71 -8.46
N GLU A 314 -20.30 -4.36 -7.24
CA GLU A 314 -20.77 -3.02 -6.89
C GLU A 314 -19.68 -1.95 -7.04
N VAL A 315 -18.45 -2.22 -6.54
CA VAL A 315 -17.36 -1.27 -6.71
C VAL A 315 -16.98 -1.05 -8.18
N ARG A 316 -17.09 -2.11 -9.02
CA ARG A 316 -16.93 -1.97 -10.48
C ARG A 316 -18.02 -1.09 -11.09
N ALA A 317 -19.26 -1.25 -10.67
CA ALA A 317 -20.38 -0.42 -11.15
C ALA A 317 -20.20 1.05 -10.75
N ILE A 318 -19.73 1.33 -9.52
CA ILE A 318 -19.41 2.68 -9.07
C ILE A 318 -18.24 3.26 -9.89
N ALA A 319 -17.19 2.49 -10.12
CA ALA A 319 -16.05 2.89 -10.93
C ALA A 319 -16.47 3.24 -12.38
N ARG A 320 -17.33 2.45 -12.99
CA ARG A 320 -17.92 2.74 -14.33
C ARG A 320 -18.69 4.05 -14.35
N LYS A 321 -19.57 4.29 -13.39
CA LYS A 321 -20.32 5.56 -13.28
C LYS A 321 -19.39 6.76 -13.09
N GLY A 322 -18.27 6.58 -12.39
CA GLY A 322 -17.23 7.59 -12.19
C GLY A 322 -16.26 7.76 -13.37
N GLY A 323 -16.42 7.00 -14.47
CA GLY A 323 -15.50 7.01 -15.61
C GLY A 323 -14.11 6.47 -15.28
N LEU A 324 -14.02 5.53 -14.32
CA LEU A 324 -12.78 4.92 -13.83
C LEU A 324 -12.62 3.45 -14.30
N ALA A 325 -13.64 2.86 -14.88
CA ALA A 325 -13.61 1.50 -15.44
C ALA A 325 -14.45 1.42 -16.70
N ASP A 326 -14.15 0.40 -17.54
CA ASP A 326 -14.90 0.05 -18.74
C ASP A 326 -16.18 -0.75 -18.41
#